data_a8cdf3f9747bd64ca33a58d1aaa5b823
#
_entry.id   a8cdf3f9747bd64ca33a58d1aaa5b823
#
_cell.length_a   1.000
_cell.length_b   1.000
_cell.length_c   1.000
_cell.angle_alpha   90.00
_cell.angle_beta   90.00
_cell.angle_gamma   90.00
#
_symmetry.space_group_name_H-M   'P 1'
#
loop_
_entity.id
_entity.type
_entity.pdbx_description
1 polymer ?
#
loop_
_entity_poly.entity_id
_entity_poly.type
_entity_poly.pdbx_seq_one_letter_code
_entity_poly.pdbx_strand_id
1 'polypeptide(L)'
;MKAAFLCEFATIRSALLQMAIIYLVIGVVVGIAMESSIAMVACISAMTPFLVVFTLSGYDEANGWQRFRACLPISRGAIVFGRYAIVLLSSIVMAAFAVVVALVLAQAAPYLPLADGAAESLAAQSDPLMLAASALAGTAIILLVTALILPFVLRFGMNKAMRIVPVVIVLLFVVAVPLAGDALAG
;
A
#
# COMPACT_ATOMS: atom_id res chain seq x y z
N MET A 1 -5.82 21.05 11.26
CA MET A 1 -5.83 20.02 10.21
C MET A 1 -4.69 20.21 9.20
N LYS A 2 -4.57 21.38 8.52
CA LYS A 2 -3.49 21.60 7.52
C LYS A 2 -2.09 21.39 8.08
N ALA A 3 -1.77 21.87 9.27
CA ALA A 3 -0.45 21.72 9.87
C ALA A 3 -0.08 20.26 10.15
N ALA A 4 -1.02 19.45 10.67
CA ALA A 4 -0.80 18.04 10.92
C ALA A 4 -0.53 17.27 9.61
N PHE A 5 -1.33 17.54 8.57
CA PHE A 5 -1.13 16.94 7.24
C PHE A 5 0.22 17.32 6.62
N LEU A 6 0.61 18.60 6.69
CA LEU A 6 1.89 19.07 6.16
C LEU A 6 3.09 18.45 6.87
N CYS A 7 3.01 18.26 8.18
CA CYS A 7 4.05 17.57 8.95
C CYS A 7 4.20 16.10 8.49
N GLU A 8 3.10 15.38 8.34
CA GLU A 8 3.11 13.99 7.87
C GLU A 8 3.65 13.91 6.43
N PHE A 9 3.20 14.83 5.56
CA PHE A 9 3.66 14.87 4.17
C PHE A 9 5.15 15.17 4.06
N ALA A 10 5.66 16.13 4.84
CA ALA A 10 7.09 16.46 4.85
C ALA A 10 7.94 15.25 5.30
N THR A 11 7.46 14.49 6.28
CA THR A 11 8.14 13.28 6.77
C THR A 11 8.18 12.18 5.72
N ILE A 12 7.07 11.95 5.00
CA ILE A 12 6.98 10.81 4.08
C ILE A 12 7.52 11.10 2.68
N ARG A 13 7.65 12.37 2.29
CA ARG A 13 8.08 12.77 0.93
C ARG A 13 9.36 12.08 0.48
N SER A 14 10.38 12.04 1.34
CA SER A 14 11.65 11.37 1.04
C SER A 14 11.48 9.85 0.94
N ALA A 15 10.67 9.25 1.82
CA ALA A 15 10.39 7.83 1.81
C ALA A 15 9.56 7.40 0.59
N LEU A 16 8.61 8.22 0.13
CA LEU A 16 7.83 7.93 -1.07
C LEU A 16 8.69 7.86 -2.33
N LEU A 17 9.70 8.73 -2.46
CA LEU A 17 10.66 8.66 -3.57
C LEU A 17 11.48 7.38 -3.54
N GLN A 18 11.99 6.99 -2.37
CA GLN A 18 12.71 5.73 -2.20
C GLN A 18 11.82 4.52 -2.49
N MET A 19 10.57 4.53 -2.01
CA MET A 19 9.58 3.49 -2.29
C MET A 19 9.27 3.39 -3.79
N ALA A 20 9.12 4.53 -4.50
CA ALA A 20 8.87 4.53 -5.93
C ALA A 20 9.99 3.84 -6.72
N ILE A 21 11.25 4.09 -6.35
CA ILE A 21 12.41 3.44 -6.98
C ILE A 21 12.41 1.93 -6.70
N ILE A 22 12.18 1.54 -5.44
CA ILE A 22 12.13 0.12 -5.04
C ILE A 22 10.98 -0.59 -5.75
N TYR A 23 9.80 0.05 -5.82
CA TYR A 23 8.63 -0.52 -6.49
C TYR A 23 8.80 -0.63 -7.99
N LEU A 24 9.52 0.31 -8.61
CA LEU A 24 9.86 0.20 -10.03
C LEU A 24 10.71 -1.04 -10.28
N VAL A 25 11.73 -1.27 -9.47
CA VAL A 25 12.61 -2.45 -9.62
C VAL A 25 11.83 -3.75 -9.34
N ILE A 26 11.15 -3.84 -8.18
CA ILE A 26 10.38 -5.03 -7.80
C ILE A 26 9.24 -5.27 -8.78
N GLY A 27 8.54 -4.22 -9.19
CA GLY A 27 7.42 -4.30 -10.12
C GLY A 27 7.83 -4.86 -11.46
N VAL A 28 8.93 -4.35 -12.04
CA VAL A 28 9.46 -4.86 -13.31
C VAL A 28 9.87 -6.34 -13.17
N VAL A 29 10.56 -6.70 -12.09
CA VAL A 29 10.94 -8.10 -11.84
C VAL A 29 9.71 -8.99 -11.70
N VAL A 30 8.70 -8.59 -10.93
CA VAL A 30 7.45 -9.36 -10.77
C VAL A 30 6.68 -9.44 -12.08
N GLY A 31 6.59 -8.33 -12.83
CA GLY A 31 5.91 -8.29 -14.11
C GLY A 31 6.49 -9.27 -15.14
N ILE A 32 7.82 -9.33 -15.21
CA ILE A 32 8.55 -10.25 -16.08
C ILE A 32 8.42 -11.69 -15.57
N ALA A 33 8.62 -11.92 -14.26
CA ALA A 33 8.60 -13.26 -13.68
C ALA A 33 7.22 -13.92 -13.73
N MET A 34 6.15 -13.12 -13.61
CA MET A 34 4.76 -13.58 -13.66
C MET A 34 4.14 -13.47 -15.06
N GLU A 35 4.87 -12.92 -16.02
CA GLU A 35 4.38 -12.63 -17.37
C GLU A 35 3.02 -11.89 -17.38
N SER A 36 2.82 -11.03 -16.37
CA SER A 36 1.53 -10.38 -16.13
C SER A 36 1.68 -8.94 -15.66
N SER A 37 1.21 -8.00 -16.47
CA SER A 37 1.12 -6.58 -16.13
C SER A 37 0.09 -6.33 -14.99
N ILE A 38 -0.98 -7.12 -14.95
CA ILE A 38 -2.02 -7.04 -13.94
C ILE A 38 -1.46 -7.42 -12.55
N ALA A 39 -0.71 -8.53 -12.47
CA ALA A 39 -0.08 -8.98 -11.23
C ALA A 39 0.94 -7.96 -10.69
N MET A 40 1.71 -7.34 -11.58
CA MET A 40 2.65 -6.27 -11.23
C MET A 40 1.93 -5.09 -10.58
N VAL A 41 0.88 -4.58 -11.23
CA VAL A 41 0.11 -3.43 -10.74
C VAL A 41 -0.57 -3.75 -9.41
N ALA A 42 -1.20 -4.91 -9.30
CA ALA A 42 -1.85 -5.34 -8.06
C ALA A 42 -0.85 -5.46 -6.89
N CYS A 43 0.34 -6.00 -7.14
CA CYS A 43 1.40 -6.14 -6.14
C CYS A 43 1.88 -4.77 -5.63
N ILE A 44 2.23 -3.84 -6.52
CA ILE A 44 2.72 -2.51 -6.15
C ILE A 44 1.64 -1.73 -5.38
N SER A 45 0.41 -1.73 -5.90
CA SER A 45 -0.69 -0.96 -5.31
C SER A 45 -1.12 -1.51 -3.95
N ALA A 46 -1.13 -2.83 -3.77
CA ALA A 46 -1.46 -3.47 -2.50
C ALA A 46 -0.39 -3.22 -1.41
N MET A 47 0.90 -3.24 -1.75
CA MET A 47 1.97 -3.04 -0.76
C MET A 47 2.03 -1.63 -0.21
N THR A 48 1.60 -0.62 -0.95
CA THR A 48 1.78 0.79 -0.61
C THR A 48 1.12 1.21 0.71
N PRO A 49 -0.20 0.97 0.97
CA PRO A 49 -0.85 1.44 2.20
C PRO A 49 -0.17 0.90 3.44
N PHE A 50 0.21 -0.37 3.40
CA PHE A 50 0.87 -1.06 4.49
C PHE A 50 2.24 -0.45 4.79
N LEU A 51 3.11 -0.33 3.78
CA LEU A 51 4.46 0.20 3.95
C LEU A 51 4.47 1.67 4.39
N VAL A 52 3.52 2.48 3.91
CA VAL A 52 3.38 3.87 4.35
C VAL A 52 3.09 3.97 5.84
N VAL A 53 2.16 3.16 6.37
CA VAL A 53 1.86 3.14 7.80
C VAL A 53 3.06 2.69 8.61
N PHE A 54 3.76 1.65 8.16
CA PHE A 54 4.95 1.15 8.83
C PHE A 54 6.08 2.18 8.85
N THR A 55 6.35 2.82 7.72
CA THR A 55 7.39 3.85 7.61
C THR A 55 7.10 5.04 8.52
N LEU A 56 5.88 5.59 8.48
CA LEU A 56 5.50 6.71 9.34
C LEU A 56 5.58 6.36 10.82
N SER A 57 5.14 5.15 11.19
CA SER A 57 5.17 4.71 12.58
C SER A 57 6.59 4.41 13.06
N GLY A 58 7.45 3.88 12.18
CA GLY A 58 8.87 3.71 12.45
C GLY A 58 9.59 5.03 12.70
N TYR A 59 9.33 6.05 11.89
CA TYR A 59 9.86 7.41 12.11
C TYR A 59 9.38 8.02 13.43
N ASP A 60 8.11 7.81 13.79
CA ASP A 60 7.54 8.30 15.05
C ASP A 60 8.24 7.69 16.26
N GLU A 61 8.54 6.40 16.23
CA GLU A 61 9.23 5.72 17.33
C GLU A 61 10.71 6.08 17.40
N ALA A 62 11.41 6.08 16.26
CA ALA A 62 12.84 6.37 16.19
C ALA A 62 13.17 7.77 16.71
N ASN A 63 12.33 8.76 16.44
CA ASN A 63 12.57 10.15 16.78
C ASN A 63 11.83 10.61 18.07
N GLY A 64 11.10 9.73 18.76
CA GLY A 64 10.28 10.10 19.92
C GLY A 64 9.17 11.10 19.59
N TRP A 65 8.78 11.18 18.32
CA TRP A 65 7.85 12.16 17.78
C TRP A 65 6.46 12.10 18.42
N GLN A 66 6.06 10.92 18.91
CA GLN A 66 4.79 10.75 19.62
C GLN A 66 4.71 11.62 20.89
N ARG A 67 5.81 11.76 21.65
CA ARG A 67 5.86 12.59 22.86
C ARG A 67 5.80 14.06 22.50
N PHE A 68 6.51 14.47 21.46
CA PHE A 68 6.50 15.85 20.97
C PHE A 68 5.12 16.28 20.48
N ARG A 69 4.41 15.42 19.74
CA ARG A 69 3.03 15.67 19.30
C ARG A 69 2.06 15.89 20.45
N ALA A 70 2.25 15.24 21.58
CA ALA A 70 1.41 15.43 22.76
C ALA A 70 1.54 16.83 23.38
N CYS A 71 2.65 17.52 23.12
CA CYS A 71 2.89 18.89 23.58
C CYS A 71 2.37 19.96 22.61
N LEU A 72 2.01 19.60 21.40
CA LEU A 72 1.49 20.55 20.40
C LEU A 72 0.00 20.83 20.63
N PRO A 73 -0.47 22.06 20.37
CA PRO A 73 -1.89 22.43 20.48
C PRO A 73 -2.71 21.88 19.29
N ILE A 74 -2.59 20.58 19.03
CA ILE A 74 -3.26 19.88 17.92
C ILE A 74 -4.19 18.84 18.54
N SER A 75 -5.46 18.80 18.09
CA SER A 75 -6.41 17.81 18.56
C SER A 75 -5.99 16.40 18.14
N ARG A 76 -6.22 15.42 19.01
CA ARG A 76 -5.93 14.01 18.72
C ARG A 76 -6.63 13.50 17.44
N GLY A 77 -7.86 13.97 17.23
CA GLY A 77 -8.62 13.65 15.99
C GLY A 77 -7.95 14.19 14.74
N ALA A 78 -7.34 15.40 14.78
CA ALA A 78 -6.62 15.97 13.65
C ALA A 78 -5.36 15.16 13.27
N ILE A 79 -4.67 14.58 14.27
CA ILE A 79 -3.50 13.72 14.06
C ILE A 79 -3.93 12.42 13.37
N VAL A 80 -4.96 11.76 13.89
CA VAL A 80 -5.50 10.52 13.32
C VAL A 80 -5.99 10.75 11.89
N PHE A 81 -6.79 11.79 11.68
CA PHE A 81 -7.29 12.13 10.35
C PHE A 81 -6.15 12.45 9.36
N GLY A 82 -5.13 13.19 9.80
CA GLY A 82 -3.94 13.46 8.98
C GLY A 82 -3.23 12.20 8.54
N ARG A 83 -3.13 11.19 9.43
CA ARG A 83 -2.53 9.90 9.14
C ARG A 83 -3.32 9.10 8.10
N TYR A 84 -4.65 9.02 8.25
CA TYR A 84 -5.51 8.36 7.27
C TYR A 84 -5.46 9.07 5.90
N ALA A 85 -5.50 10.41 5.91
CA ALA A 85 -5.45 11.20 4.69
C ALA A 85 -4.13 10.99 3.91
N ILE A 86 -2.98 10.93 4.59
CA ILE A 86 -1.70 10.71 3.92
C ILE A 86 -1.58 9.29 3.38
N VAL A 87 -2.07 8.28 4.12
CA VAL A 87 -2.09 6.89 3.65
C VAL A 87 -2.96 6.76 2.39
N LEU A 88 -4.14 7.35 2.39
CA LEU A 88 -5.04 7.32 1.24
C LEU A 88 -4.42 8.03 0.03
N LEU A 89 -3.91 9.26 0.23
CA LEU A 89 -3.30 10.05 -0.84
C LEU A 89 -2.09 9.34 -1.45
N SER A 90 -1.19 8.84 -0.61
CA SER A 90 0.00 8.11 -1.08
C SER A 90 -0.38 6.82 -1.82
N SER A 91 -1.42 6.12 -1.37
CA SER A 91 -1.92 4.92 -2.05
C SER A 91 -2.46 5.22 -3.44
N ILE A 92 -3.23 6.31 -3.60
CA ILE A 92 -3.75 6.74 -4.91
C ILE A 92 -2.59 7.12 -5.85
N VAL A 93 -1.64 7.90 -5.35
CA VAL A 93 -0.48 8.34 -6.15
C VAL A 93 0.36 7.15 -6.61
N MET A 94 0.62 6.19 -5.71
CA MET A 94 1.42 5.02 -6.05
C MET A 94 0.65 4.01 -6.90
N ALA A 95 -0.66 3.90 -6.77
CA ALA A 95 -1.49 3.11 -7.68
C ALA A 95 -1.45 3.68 -9.10
N ALA A 96 -1.59 4.99 -9.25
CA ALA A 96 -1.43 5.65 -10.55
C ALA A 96 -0.01 5.46 -11.12
N PHE A 97 1.01 5.56 -10.28
CA PHE A 97 2.39 5.27 -10.67
C PHE A 97 2.56 3.84 -11.18
N ALA A 98 1.97 2.85 -10.48
CA ALA A 98 2.03 1.44 -10.90
C ALA A 98 1.40 1.20 -12.27
N VAL A 99 0.25 1.83 -12.55
CA VAL A 99 -0.41 1.75 -13.86
C VAL A 99 0.47 2.36 -14.95
N VAL A 100 1.06 3.53 -14.70
CA VAL A 100 1.97 4.18 -15.67
C VAL A 100 3.19 3.30 -15.96
N VAL A 101 3.81 2.72 -14.93
CA VAL A 101 4.96 1.81 -15.10
C VAL A 101 4.56 0.58 -15.91
N ALA A 102 3.37 -0.01 -15.66
CA ALA A 102 2.87 -1.14 -16.42
C ALA A 102 2.67 -0.83 -17.90
N LEU A 103 2.08 0.33 -18.20
CA LEU A 103 1.88 0.77 -19.58
C LEU A 103 3.21 1.02 -20.31
N VAL A 104 4.19 1.64 -19.62
CA VAL A 104 5.53 1.85 -20.17
C VAL A 104 6.24 0.51 -20.41
N LEU A 105 6.15 -0.42 -19.46
CA LEU A 105 6.76 -1.75 -19.61
C LEU A 105 6.12 -2.51 -20.76
N ALA A 106 4.81 -2.48 -20.91
CA ALA A 106 4.10 -3.15 -22.02
C ALA A 106 4.53 -2.59 -23.39
N GLN A 107 4.77 -1.27 -23.49
CA GLN A 107 5.27 -0.65 -24.73
C GLN A 107 6.77 -0.96 -24.96
N ALA A 108 7.55 -1.10 -23.92
CA ALA A 108 8.98 -1.41 -23.99
C ALA A 108 9.25 -2.91 -24.21
N ALA A 109 8.29 -3.78 -23.86
CA ALA A 109 8.43 -5.24 -23.91
C ALA A 109 8.94 -5.78 -25.27
N PRO A 110 8.49 -5.27 -26.44
CA PRO A 110 8.98 -5.74 -27.74
C PRO A 110 10.47 -5.46 -28.01
N TYR A 111 11.05 -4.47 -27.29
CA TYR A 111 12.46 -4.05 -27.45
C TYR A 111 13.39 -4.71 -26.44
N LEU A 112 12.85 -5.40 -25.45
CA LEU A 112 13.60 -6.08 -24.41
C LEU A 112 13.86 -7.54 -24.79
N PRO A 113 15.04 -8.09 -24.49
CA PRO A 113 15.34 -9.51 -24.70
C PRO A 113 14.63 -10.37 -23.63
N LEU A 114 13.32 -10.42 -23.70
CA LEU A 114 12.48 -11.21 -22.79
C LEU A 114 12.34 -12.65 -23.34
N ALA A 115 11.96 -13.58 -22.46
CA ALA A 115 11.68 -14.96 -22.85
C ALA A 115 10.55 -15.01 -23.90
N ASP A 116 10.59 -16.01 -24.75
CA ASP A 116 9.59 -16.20 -25.80
C ASP A 116 8.17 -16.25 -25.22
N GLY A 117 7.32 -15.30 -25.65
CA GLY A 117 5.94 -15.16 -25.16
C GLY A 117 5.72 -14.15 -24.03
N ALA A 118 6.73 -13.81 -23.23
CA ALA A 118 6.56 -12.86 -22.12
C ALA A 118 6.26 -11.43 -22.63
N ALA A 119 6.86 -11.01 -23.73
CA ALA A 119 6.59 -9.72 -24.35
C ALA A 119 5.13 -9.64 -24.87
N GLU A 120 4.65 -10.71 -25.48
CA GLU A 120 3.29 -10.79 -26.02
C GLU A 120 2.23 -10.83 -24.93
N SER A 121 2.45 -11.57 -23.83
CA SER A 121 1.56 -11.64 -22.69
C SER A 121 1.46 -10.30 -21.94
N LEU A 122 2.58 -9.58 -21.77
CA LEU A 122 2.62 -8.26 -21.17
C LEU A 122 1.88 -7.21 -22.03
N ALA A 123 2.05 -7.30 -23.37
CA ALA A 123 1.34 -6.42 -24.29
C ALA A 123 -0.17 -6.72 -24.36
N ALA A 124 -0.56 -7.99 -24.34
CA ALA A 124 -1.96 -8.40 -24.34
C ALA A 124 -2.74 -7.93 -23.10
N GLN A 125 -2.06 -7.80 -21.95
CA GLN A 125 -2.64 -7.31 -20.68
C GLN A 125 -2.46 -5.82 -20.45
N SER A 126 -2.28 -5.01 -21.50
CA SER A 126 -2.03 -3.57 -21.43
C SER A 126 -3.31 -2.70 -21.45
N ASP A 127 -4.51 -3.28 -21.31
CA ASP A 127 -5.75 -2.52 -21.23
C ASP A 127 -5.73 -1.60 -19.99
N PRO A 128 -5.77 -0.26 -20.18
CA PRO A 128 -5.70 0.69 -19.08
C PRO A 128 -6.84 0.53 -18.06
N LEU A 129 -8.02 0.09 -18.52
CA LEU A 129 -9.17 -0.11 -17.63
C LEU A 129 -8.95 -1.33 -16.71
N MET A 130 -8.44 -2.42 -17.24
CA MET A 130 -8.10 -3.63 -16.47
C MET A 130 -6.97 -3.35 -15.47
N LEU A 131 -5.94 -2.60 -15.89
CA LEU A 131 -4.84 -2.20 -15.00
C LEU A 131 -5.33 -1.27 -13.88
N ALA A 132 -6.18 -0.30 -14.18
CA ALA A 132 -6.77 0.58 -13.17
C ALA A 132 -7.69 -0.19 -12.20
N ALA A 133 -8.49 -1.12 -12.70
CA ALA A 133 -9.35 -1.97 -11.87
C ALA A 133 -8.52 -2.85 -10.92
N SER A 134 -7.43 -3.46 -11.39
CA SER A 134 -6.52 -4.26 -10.56
C SER A 134 -5.81 -3.42 -9.49
N ALA A 135 -5.39 -2.19 -9.85
CA ALA A 135 -4.81 -1.23 -8.91
C ALA A 135 -5.80 -0.86 -7.81
N LEU A 136 -7.03 -0.53 -8.18
CA LEU A 136 -8.07 -0.17 -7.23
C LEU A 136 -8.45 -1.34 -6.31
N ALA A 137 -8.62 -2.53 -6.87
CA ALA A 137 -8.94 -3.73 -6.10
C ALA A 137 -7.84 -4.06 -5.09
N GLY A 138 -6.58 -4.12 -5.53
CA GLY A 138 -5.42 -4.36 -4.66
C GLY A 138 -5.29 -3.31 -3.56
N THR A 139 -5.41 -2.03 -3.92
CA THR A 139 -5.36 -0.93 -2.95
C THR A 139 -6.51 -1.00 -1.95
N ALA A 140 -7.75 -1.24 -2.40
CA ALA A 140 -8.92 -1.24 -1.54
C ALA A 140 -8.87 -2.33 -0.47
N ILE A 141 -8.49 -3.55 -0.84
CA ILE A 141 -8.36 -4.68 0.08
C ILE A 141 -7.36 -4.35 1.19
N ILE A 142 -6.17 -3.86 0.83
CA ILE A 142 -5.13 -3.56 1.82
C ILE A 142 -5.42 -2.29 2.60
N LEU A 143 -6.12 -1.30 2.01
CA LEU A 143 -6.61 -0.14 2.76
C LEU A 143 -7.58 -0.54 3.87
N LEU A 144 -8.48 -1.49 3.64
CA LEU A 144 -9.36 -2.02 4.67
C LEU A 144 -8.55 -2.66 5.82
N VAL A 145 -7.61 -3.53 5.49
CA VAL A 145 -6.71 -4.14 6.48
C VAL A 145 -5.91 -3.08 7.23
N THR A 146 -5.36 -2.12 6.51
CA THR A 146 -4.57 -1.02 7.08
C THR A 146 -5.41 -0.12 7.99
N ALA A 147 -6.66 0.14 7.61
CA ALA A 147 -7.60 0.92 8.43
C ALA A 147 -7.90 0.26 9.77
N LEU A 148 -7.94 -1.09 9.82
CA LEU A 148 -8.07 -1.84 11.06
C LEU A 148 -6.78 -1.84 11.90
N ILE A 149 -5.63 -1.91 11.25
CA ILE A 149 -4.32 -1.94 11.91
C ILE A 149 -3.93 -0.59 12.50
N LEU A 150 -4.24 0.51 11.80
CA LEU A 150 -3.80 1.85 12.15
C LEU A 150 -4.15 2.29 13.58
N PRO A 151 -5.37 2.08 14.12
CA PRO A 151 -5.68 2.44 15.50
C PRO A 151 -4.84 1.66 16.52
N PHE A 152 -4.50 0.39 16.23
CA PHE A 152 -3.62 -0.40 17.11
C PHE A 152 -2.20 0.15 17.10
N VAL A 153 -1.67 0.49 15.92
CA VAL A 153 -0.33 1.08 15.77
C VAL A 153 -0.25 2.43 16.49
N LEU A 154 -1.26 3.28 16.36
CA LEU A 154 -1.31 4.59 17.01
C LEU A 154 -1.43 4.50 18.54
N ARG A 155 -2.11 3.46 19.05
CA ARG A 155 -2.34 3.29 20.49
C ARG A 155 -1.20 2.57 21.21
N PHE A 156 -0.66 1.52 20.62
CA PHE A 156 0.31 0.62 21.27
C PHE A 156 1.75 0.83 20.79
N GLY A 157 1.94 1.61 19.71
CA GLY A 157 3.23 1.76 19.01
C GLY A 157 3.51 0.58 18.09
N MET A 158 4.49 0.77 17.21
CA MET A 158 4.85 -0.16 16.15
C MET A 158 5.26 -1.55 16.67
N ASN A 159 6.18 -1.56 17.67
CA ASN A 159 6.74 -2.79 18.20
C ASN A 159 5.71 -3.74 18.83
N LYS A 160 4.70 -3.18 19.51
CA LYS A 160 3.62 -3.96 20.11
C LYS A 160 2.57 -4.33 19.07
N ALA A 161 2.25 -3.40 18.16
CA ALA A 161 1.30 -3.64 17.09
C ALA A 161 1.75 -4.79 16.19
N MET A 162 3.03 -4.88 15.82
CA MET A 162 3.58 -5.98 15.02
C MET A 162 3.38 -7.37 15.64
N ARG A 163 3.26 -7.46 16.97
CA ARG A 163 2.97 -8.74 17.65
C ARG A 163 1.48 -9.03 17.71
N ILE A 164 0.66 -8.01 17.88
CA ILE A 164 -0.79 -8.13 18.06
C ILE A 164 -1.52 -8.29 16.71
N VAL A 165 -1.09 -7.57 15.70
CA VAL A 165 -1.73 -7.54 14.37
C VAL A 165 -1.86 -8.92 13.73
N PRO A 166 -0.82 -9.77 13.64
CA PRO A 166 -0.96 -11.11 13.08
C PRO A 166 -2.00 -11.96 13.82
N VAL A 167 -2.04 -11.86 15.16
CA VAL A 167 -3.01 -12.59 15.99
C VAL A 167 -4.43 -12.13 15.70
N VAL A 168 -4.64 -10.81 15.58
CA VAL A 168 -5.97 -10.24 15.27
C VAL A 168 -6.41 -10.66 13.86
N ILE A 169 -5.50 -10.63 12.88
CA ILE A 169 -5.80 -11.05 11.50
C ILE A 169 -6.20 -12.54 11.47
N VAL A 170 -5.42 -13.41 12.10
CA VAL A 170 -5.73 -14.85 12.18
C VAL A 170 -7.08 -15.09 12.85
N LEU A 171 -7.35 -14.42 13.98
CA LEU A 171 -8.63 -14.51 14.68
C LEU A 171 -9.80 -14.05 13.79
N LEU A 172 -9.59 -12.98 13.05
CA LEU A 172 -10.59 -12.44 12.11
C LEU A 172 -10.87 -13.43 10.97
N PHE A 173 -9.84 -14.07 10.43
CA PHE A 173 -9.99 -15.14 9.43
C PHE A 173 -10.70 -16.37 9.97
N VAL A 174 -10.33 -16.83 11.16
CA VAL A 174 -10.95 -18.00 11.82
C VAL A 174 -12.44 -17.78 12.07
N VAL A 175 -12.85 -16.54 12.36
CA VAL A 175 -14.26 -16.20 12.58
C VAL A 175 -14.99 -15.93 11.27
N ALA A 176 -14.33 -15.25 10.30
CA ALA A 176 -14.97 -14.84 9.06
C ALA A 176 -15.22 -16.01 8.09
N VAL A 177 -14.33 -16.98 8.05
CA VAL A 177 -14.43 -18.11 7.10
C VAL A 177 -15.67 -19.00 7.38
N PRO A 178 -15.96 -19.45 8.62
CA PRO A 178 -17.17 -20.21 8.88
C PRO A 178 -18.44 -19.39 8.68
N LEU A 179 -18.45 -18.10 9.09
CA LEU A 179 -19.60 -17.21 8.87
C LEU A 179 -19.91 -16.99 7.38
N ALA A 180 -18.88 -16.87 6.55
CA ALA A 180 -19.04 -16.77 5.10
C ALA A 180 -19.51 -18.11 4.50
N GLY A 181 -19.03 -19.24 5.02
CA GLY A 181 -19.47 -20.57 4.61
C GLY A 181 -20.96 -20.80 4.89
N ASP A 182 -21.42 -20.45 6.07
CA ASP A 182 -22.84 -20.58 6.45
C ASP A 182 -23.75 -19.64 5.63
N ALA A 183 -23.27 -18.43 5.32
CA ALA A 183 -24.01 -17.47 4.49
C ALA A 183 -24.12 -17.86 3.01
N LEU A 184 -23.21 -18.70 2.50
CA LEU A 184 -23.22 -19.20 1.12
C LEU A 184 -23.94 -20.56 0.99
N ALA A 185 -24.18 -21.26 2.11
CA ALA A 185 -24.86 -22.56 2.14
C ALA A 185 -26.38 -22.46 2.39
N GLY A 186 -26.90 -21.29 2.78
CA GLY A 186 -28.34 -21.01 2.98
C GLY A 186 -28.91 -20.18 1.85
#